data_54712732bf69f4699a42ee618b08094c
#
_entry.id   54712732bf69f4699a42ee618b08094c
#
_cell.length_a   1.000
_cell.length_b   1.000
_cell.length_c   1.000
_cell.angle_alpha   90.00
_cell.angle_beta   90.00
_cell.angle_gamma   90.00
#
_symmetry.space_group_name_H-M   'P 1'
#
loop_
_entity.id
_entity.type
_entity.pdbx_description
1 polymer ?
#
loop_
_entity_poly.entity_id
_entity_poly.type
_entity_poly.pdbx_seq_one_letter_code
_entity_poly.pdbx_strand_id
1 'polypeptide(L)'
;MEIKIADTELKEITSIFYRILIPRPIAWVSTISKKGIDNLAPFSFYGGVTANPPIVSLGIGKRKGKHKDTAQNLLDTKAVSYTHLTLPTILLV
;
A
#
# COMPACT_ATOMS: atom_id res chain seq x y z
N MET A 1 -25.77 4.03 -3.16
CA MET A 1 -25.21 5.31 -2.67
C MET A 1 -24.37 5.94 -3.77
N GLU A 2 -24.58 7.21 -4.03
CA GLU A 2 -23.86 7.93 -5.06
C GLU A 2 -23.14 9.10 -4.42
N ILE A 3 -21.85 9.28 -4.75
CA ILE A 3 -21.02 10.33 -4.20
C ILE A 3 -20.34 11.06 -5.33
N LYS A 4 -20.55 12.38 -5.40
CA LYS A 4 -19.89 13.22 -6.39
C LYS A 4 -18.58 13.72 -5.81
N ILE A 5 -17.47 13.24 -6.35
CA ILE A 5 -16.13 13.56 -5.84
C ILE A 5 -15.83 15.05 -5.93
N ALA A 6 -16.29 15.70 -7.01
CA ALA A 6 -16.05 17.13 -7.20
C ALA A 6 -16.71 18.03 -6.14
N ASP A 7 -17.80 17.56 -5.52
CA ASP A 7 -18.58 18.32 -4.54
C ASP A 7 -18.33 17.86 -3.10
N THR A 8 -17.38 16.94 -2.88
CA THR A 8 -17.14 16.34 -1.56
C THR A 8 -15.72 16.67 -1.08
N GLU A 9 -15.60 16.98 0.20
CA GLU A 9 -14.28 17.25 0.79
C GLU A 9 -13.40 16.00 0.75
N LEU A 10 -12.10 16.19 0.53
CA LEU A 10 -11.13 15.11 0.46
C LEU A 10 -11.14 14.24 1.73
N LYS A 11 -11.28 14.87 2.89
CA LYS A 11 -11.34 14.18 4.18
C LYS A 11 -12.49 13.20 4.25
N GLU A 12 -13.66 13.62 3.75
CA GLU A 12 -14.87 12.80 3.71
C GLU A 12 -14.75 11.66 2.72
N ILE A 13 -14.22 11.94 1.52
CA ILE A 13 -13.96 10.92 0.50
C ILE A 13 -13.03 9.83 1.06
N THR A 14 -11.95 10.22 1.70
CA THR A 14 -10.99 9.30 2.30
C THR A 14 -11.65 8.42 3.36
N SER A 15 -12.44 9.01 4.24
CA SER A 15 -13.15 8.28 5.29
C SER A 15 -14.12 7.24 4.70
N ILE A 16 -14.88 7.62 3.66
CA ILE A 16 -15.81 6.71 3.00
C ILE A 16 -15.06 5.56 2.34
N PHE A 17 -13.96 5.84 1.65
CA PHE A 17 -13.15 4.83 0.98
C PHE A 17 -12.66 3.76 1.96
N TYR A 18 -12.16 4.18 3.13
CA TYR A 18 -11.70 3.23 4.15
C TYR A 18 -12.83 2.38 4.72
N ARG A 19 -14.07 2.86 4.69
CA ARG A 19 -15.22 2.13 5.22
C ARG A 19 -15.81 1.13 4.24
N ILE A 20 -15.81 1.45 2.94
CA ILE A 20 -16.46 0.59 1.94
C ILE A 20 -15.53 -0.49 1.37
N LEU A 21 -14.21 -0.27 1.42
CA LEU A 21 -13.24 -1.24 0.94
C LEU A 21 -12.77 -2.15 2.06
N ILE A 22 -13.66 -3.01 2.52
CA ILE A 22 -13.40 -3.97 3.59
C ILE A 22 -14.01 -5.33 3.22
N PRO A 23 -13.42 -6.47 3.67
CA PRO A 23 -12.14 -6.55 4.39
C PRO A 23 -10.95 -6.24 3.48
N ARG A 24 -9.86 -5.79 4.08
CA ARG A 24 -8.60 -5.55 3.35
C ARG A 24 -7.48 -6.37 3.98
N PRO A 25 -6.68 -7.08 3.17
CA PRO A 25 -5.47 -7.70 3.69
C PRO A 25 -4.46 -6.61 4.05
N ILE A 26 -3.61 -6.91 5.02
CA ILE A 26 -2.54 -5.99 5.44
C ILE A 26 -1.21 -6.59 5.04
N ALA A 27 -0.42 -5.84 4.28
CA ALA A 27 0.92 -6.25 3.91
C ALA A 27 1.95 -5.54 4.79
N TRP A 28 2.85 -6.30 5.39
CA TRP A 28 4.07 -5.78 5.97
C TRP A 28 5.10 -5.66 4.85
N VAL A 29 5.53 -4.44 4.57
CA VAL A 29 6.42 -4.17 3.45
C VAL A 29 7.77 -3.70 3.96
N SER A 30 8.81 -4.46 3.60
CA SER A 30 10.19 -4.14 3.94
C SER A 30 10.91 -3.60 2.72
N THR A 31 11.59 -2.49 2.88
CA THR A 31 12.39 -1.86 1.83
C THR A 31 13.69 -1.35 2.42
N ILE A 32 14.62 -1.03 1.54
CA ILE A 32 15.91 -0.47 1.95
C ILE A 32 16.18 0.80 1.15
N SER A 33 16.76 1.80 1.79
CA SER A 33 17.11 3.05 1.11
C SER A 33 18.42 2.91 0.34
N LYS A 34 18.72 3.89 -0.51
CA LYS A 34 20.03 3.99 -1.19
C LYS A 34 21.20 3.99 -0.21
N LYS A 35 20.97 4.48 1.01
CA LYS A 35 22.00 4.58 2.07
C LYS A 35 22.07 3.29 2.90
N GLY A 36 21.28 2.26 2.57
CA GLY A 36 21.28 1.01 3.33
C GLY A 36 20.45 1.03 4.59
N ILE A 37 19.55 1.98 4.75
CA ILE A 37 18.66 2.06 5.92
C ILE A 37 17.41 1.26 5.67
N ASP A 38 17.11 0.31 6.56
CA ASP A 38 15.92 -0.52 6.49
C ASP A 38 14.66 0.27 6.86
N ASN A 39 13.55 -0.08 6.20
CA ASN A 39 12.24 0.46 6.51
C ASN A 39 11.20 -0.67 6.49
N LEU A 40 10.30 -0.67 7.45
CA LEU A 40 9.21 -1.63 7.55
C LEU A 40 7.92 -0.87 7.83
N ALA A 41 6.90 -1.08 7.01
CA ALA A 41 5.63 -0.38 7.17
C ALA A 41 4.46 -1.26 6.74
N PRO A 42 3.29 -1.11 7.40
CA PRO A 42 2.07 -1.82 7.01
C PRO A 42 1.27 -1.02 5.98
N PHE A 43 0.67 -1.74 5.03
CA PHE A 43 -0.21 -1.15 4.04
C PHE A 43 -1.45 -2.03 3.87
N SER A 44 -2.62 -1.40 3.86
CA SER A 44 -3.89 -2.11 3.73
C SER A 44 -4.55 -1.98 2.36
N PHE A 45 -4.01 -1.16 1.46
CA PHE A 45 -4.45 -1.09 0.08
C PHE A 45 -3.49 -1.89 -0.79
N TYR A 46 -3.66 -3.22 -0.77
CA TYR A 46 -2.84 -4.07 -1.58
C TYR A 46 -3.66 -5.26 -2.10
N GLY A 47 -3.26 -5.81 -3.23
CA GLY A 47 -3.95 -6.96 -3.80
C GLY A 47 -3.26 -7.50 -5.04
N GLY A 48 -3.68 -8.68 -5.45
CA GLY A 48 -3.19 -9.29 -6.68
C GLY A 48 -3.81 -8.63 -7.90
N VAL A 49 -3.00 -8.38 -8.91
CA VAL A 49 -3.46 -7.87 -10.21
C VAL A 49 -3.59 -9.01 -11.20
N THR A 50 -2.54 -9.80 -11.37
CA THR A 50 -2.52 -10.99 -12.21
C THR A 50 -1.64 -12.07 -11.59
N ALA A 51 -1.93 -13.33 -11.96
CA ALA A 51 -1.12 -14.46 -11.52
C ALA A 51 0.00 -14.79 -12.52
N ASN A 52 -0.20 -14.47 -13.79
CA ASN A 52 0.77 -14.75 -14.84
C ASN A 52 0.85 -13.56 -15.83
N PRO A 53 1.89 -12.70 -15.73
CA PRO A 53 2.94 -12.72 -14.70
C PRO A 53 2.39 -12.35 -13.31
N PRO A 54 3.07 -12.74 -12.23
CA PRO A 54 2.63 -12.39 -10.89
C PRO A 54 2.85 -10.91 -10.62
N ILE A 55 1.76 -10.17 -10.52
CA ILE A 55 1.77 -8.73 -10.27
C ILE A 55 0.88 -8.42 -9.08
N VAL A 56 1.41 -7.64 -8.17
CA VAL A 56 0.71 -7.15 -6.98
C VAL A 56 0.67 -5.63 -7.03
N SER A 57 -0.48 -5.07 -6.66
CA SER A 57 -0.61 -3.62 -6.50
C SER A 57 -0.44 -3.26 -5.03
N LEU A 58 0.19 -2.12 -4.78
CA LEU A 58 0.37 -1.58 -3.45
C LEU A 58 0.06 -0.09 -3.48
N GLY A 59 -1.01 0.30 -2.80
CA GLY A 59 -1.41 1.70 -2.71
C GLY A 59 -0.67 2.41 -1.59
N ILE A 60 0.21 3.32 -1.92
CA ILE A 60 0.99 4.10 -0.96
C ILE A 60 0.65 5.57 -1.12
N GLY A 61 -0.07 6.12 -0.14
CA GLY A 61 -0.40 7.54 -0.15
C GLY A 61 0.82 8.41 0.11
N LYS A 62 0.69 9.68 -0.21
CA LYS A 62 1.72 10.67 0.12
C LYS A 62 1.43 11.28 1.49
N ARG A 63 2.49 11.66 2.18
CA ARG A 63 2.39 12.38 3.45
C ARG A 63 2.87 13.81 3.21
N LYS A 64 1.99 14.79 3.41
CA LYS A 64 2.29 16.22 3.21
C LYS A 64 2.89 16.49 1.82
N GLY A 65 2.34 15.85 0.78
CA GLY A 65 2.81 16.02 -0.60
C GLY A 65 4.11 15.31 -0.95
N LYS A 66 4.71 14.59 -0.01
CA LYS A 66 5.98 13.85 -0.21
C LYS A 66 5.72 12.35 -0.21
N HIS A 67 6.57 11.62 -0.92
CA HIS A 67 6.53 10.16 -0.87
C HIS A 67 6.87 9.67 0.55
N LYS A 68 6.14 8.65 1.01
CA LYS A 68 6.55 7.91 2.21
C LYS A 68 7.84 7.15 1.92
N ASP A 69 8.56 6.80 2.98
CA ASP A 69 9.87 6.12 2.85
C ASP A 69 9.78 4.86 2.00
N THR A 70 8.72 4.05 2.16
CA THR A 70 8.53 2.84 1.36
C THR A 70 8.45 3.16 -0.13
N ALA A 71 7.65 4.17 -0.52
CA ALA A 71 7.52 4.55 -1.92
C ALA A 71 8.83 5.09 -2.47
N GLN A 72 9.52 5.93 -1.70
CA GLN A 72 10.81 6.46 -2.11
C GLN A 72 11.86 5.37 -2.31
N ASN A 73 11.91 4.40 -1.38
CA ASN A 73 12.83 3.28 -1.47
C ASN A 73 12.54 2.40 -2.69
N LEU A 74 11.26 2.14 -2.97
CA LEU A 74 10.86 1.38 -4.14
C LEU A 74 11.28 2.05 -5.44
N LEU A 75 11.12 3.37 -5.52
CA LEU A 75 11.54 4.14 -6.70
C LEU A 75 13.05 4.12 -6.87
N ASP A 76 13.78 4.17 -5.74
CA ASP A 76 15.25 4.26 -5.75
C ASP A 76 15.92 2.90 -5.99
N THR A 77 15.44 1.85 -5.32
CA THR A 77 16.12 0.53 -5.32
C THR A 77 15.39 -0.52 -6.15
N LYS A 78 14.11 -0.33 -6.44
CA LYS A 78 13.25 -1.25 -7.19
C LYS A 78 13.20 -2.65 -6.57
N ALA A 79 13.31 -2.72 -5.25
CA ALA A 79 13.29 -4.00 -4.51
C ALA A 79 12.38 -3.90 -3.29
N VAL A 80 11.68 -4.98 -2.99
CA VAL A 80 10.74 -5.04 -1.89
C VAL A 80 10.52 -6.49 -1.44
N SER A 81 10.28 -6.67 -0.14
CA SER A 81 9.74 -7.92 0.42
C SER A 81 8.47 -7.60 1.19
N TYR A 82 7.51 -8.52 1.19
CA TYR A 82 6.29 -8.31 1.95
C TYR A 82 5.69 -9.61 2.46
N THR A 83 4.88 -9.49 3.53
CA THR A 83 4.20 -10.60 4.19
C THR A 83 2.77 -10.18 4.49
N HIS A 84 1.83 -11.09 4.28
CA HIS A 84 0.43 -10.90 4.66
C HIS A 84 0.24 -10.97 6.17
N LEU A 85 -0.65 -10.14 6.69
CA LEU A 85 -1.12 -10.24 8.08
C LEU A 85 -2.54 -10.82 8.16
N THR A 86 -2.84 -11.80 7.33
CA THR A 86 -4.07 -12.57 7.42
C THR A 86 -3.72 -14.00 7.87
N LEU A 87 -4.67 -14.68 8.51
CA LEU A 87 -4.46 -16.06 8.93
C LEU A 87 -5.00 -17.04 7.89
N PRO A 88 -4.21 -18.06 7.47
CA PRO A 88 -2.79 -18.23 7.82
C PRO A 88 -1.92 -17.19 7.14
N THR A 89 -0.82 -16.83 7.77
CA THR A 89 0.15 -15.89 7.22
C THR A 89 0.92 -16.56 6.08
N ILE A 90 0.95 -15.92 4.93
CA ILE A 90 1.69 -16.41 3.76
C ILE A 90 2.85 -15.46 3.51
N LEU A 91 4.05 -16.03 3.48
CA LEU A 91 5.26 -15.28 3.16
C LEU A 91 5.47 -15.32 1.66
N LEU A 92 5.50 -14.15 1.01
CA LEU A 92 5.74 -14.00 -0.41
C LEU A 92 7.01 -13.17 -0.61
N VAL A 93 7.93 -13.73 -1.34
CA VAL A 93 9.22 -13.09 -1.58
C VAL A 93 9.41 -12.87 -3.08
#